data_9fc27b3561009542a345748f2f0c5c3c
#
_entry.id   9fc27b3561009542a345748f2f0c5c3c
#
_cell.length_a   1.000
_cell.length_b   1.000
_cell.length_c   1.000
_cell.angle_alpha   90.00
_cell.angle_beta   90.00
_cell.angle_gamma   90.00
#
_symmetry.space_group_name_H-M   'P 1'
#
loop_
_entity.id
_entity.type
_entity.pdbx_description
1 polymer ?
#
loop_
_entity_poly.entity_id
_entity_poly.type
_entity_poly.pdbx_seq_one_letter_code
_entity_poly.pdbx_strand_id
1 'polypeptide(L)'
;TLAHAMFGLALVQASAHARSSVGEGIGEFVATFVLLFTILGTVRRNSEFTALTVPAAITAGYWFTSSTSFANPAITVARSLTDSFSGIAPESIVLFIAAQCAGALAAWLFSGWLWPSHSKD
;
A
#
# COMPACT_ATOMS: atom_id res chain seq x y z
N THR A 1 0.81 6.23 -17.70
CA THR A 1 0.88 6.98 -19.00
C THR A 1 2.23 6.81 -19.68
N LEU A 2 3.38 7.14 -19.06
CA LEU A 2 4.70 7.02 -19.70
C LEU A 2 4.99 5.57 -20.16
N ALA A 3 4.74 4.58 -19.30
CA ALA A 3 4.89 3.17 -19.68
C ALA A 3 3.97 2.79 -20.84
N HIS A 4 2.73 3.25 -20.86
CA HIS A 4 1.82 3.02 -21.98
C HIS A 4 2.39 3.58 -23.30
N ALA A 5 2.96 4.79 -23.27
CA ALA A 5 3.62 5.37 -24.46
C ALA A 5 4.81 4.53 -24.95
N MET A 6 5.63 4.01 -24.01
CA MET A 6 6.78 3.15 -24.35
C MET A 6 6.36 1.82 -25.00
N PHE A 7 5.18 1.29 -24.67
CA PHE A 7 4.64 0.04 -25.22
C PHE A 7 3.61 0.27 -26.33
N GLY A 8 3.45 1.50 -26.82
CA GLY A 8 2.50 1.82 -27.90
C GLY A 8 1.03 1.65 -27.52
N LEU A 9 0.71 1.74 -26.23
CA LEU A 9 -0.65 1.61 -25.71
C LEU A 9 -1.34 2.98 -25.59
N ALA A 10 -2.68 2.99 -25.52
CA ALA A 10 -3.42 4.21 -25.20
C ALA A 10 -2.94 4.79 -23.87
N LEU A 11 -2.69 6.10 -23.81
CA LEU A 11 -2.07 6.75 -22.64
C LEU A 11 -2.86 6.57 -21.34
N VAL A 12 -4.18 6.49 -21.45
CA VAL A 12 -5.10 6.24 -20.33
C VAL A 12 -6.03 5.11 -20.73
N GLN A 13 -6.16 4.13 -19.86
CA GLN A 13 -7.05 2.98 -20.05
C GLN A 13 -7.79 2.75 -18.73
N ALA A 14 -9.13 2.77 -18.76
CA ALA A 14 -9.90 2.37 -17.58
C ALA A 14 -9.67 0.88 -17.30
N SER A 15 -9.24 0.55 -16.10
CA SER A 15 -9.02 -0.84 -15.71
C SER A 15 -10.33 -1.59 -15.55
N ALA A 16 -10.41 -2.76 -16.16
CA ALA A 16 -11.50 -3.72 -15.93
C ALA A 16 -11.16 -4.77 -14.85
N HIS A 17 -9.97 -4.68 -14.24
CA HIS A 17 -9.49 -5.66 -13.28
C HIS A 17 -10.18 -5.46 -11.92
N ALA A 18 -11.29 -6.17 -11.70
CA ALA A 18 -12.01 -6.14 -10.43
C ALA A 18 -11.17 -6.71 -9.29
N ARG A 19 -11.08 -5.95 -8.19
CA ARG A 19 -10.38 -6.31 -6.94
C ARG A 19 -11.31 -6.04 -5.76
N SER A 20 -12.38 -6.83 -5.68
CA SER A 20 -13.46 -6.60 -4.70
C SER A 20 -13.62 -7.76 -3.71
N SER A 21 -12.70 -8.72 -3.70
CA SER A 21 -12.74 -9.83 -2.76
C SER A 21 -12.36 -9.38 -1.34
N VAL A 22 -12.96 -10.02 -0.34
CA VAL A 22 -12.60 -9.82 1.07
C VAL A 22 -11.12 -10.11 1.30
N GLY A 23 -10.57 -11.13 0.61
CA GLY A 23 -9.16 -11.47 0.69
C GLY A 23 -8.24 -10.35 0.24
N GLU A 24 -8.58 -9.65 -0.84
CA GLU A 24 -7.81 -8.50 -1.33
C GLU A 24 -7.91 -7.30 -0.37
N GLY A 25 -9.07 -7.07 0.22
CA GLY A 25 -9.24 -6.06 1.27
C GLY A 25 -8.37 -6.36 2.50
N ILE A 26 -8.35 -7.61 2.96
CA ILE A 26 -7.45 -8.05 4.05
C ILE A 26 -5.98 -7.89 3.61
N GLY A 27 -5.65 -8.24 2.37
CA GLY A 27 -4.31 -8.06 1.80
C GLY A 27 -3.83 -6.61 1.88
N GLU A 28 -4.67 -5.64 1.50
CA GLU A 28 -4.35 -4.21 1.57
C GLU A 28 -4.24 -3.69 3.01
N PHE A 29 -5.12 -4.17 3.91
CA PHE A 29 -4.99 -3.88 5.34
C PHE A 29 -3.63 -4.33 5.88
N VAL A 30 -3.25 -5.58 5.64
CA VAL A 30 -1.99 -6.16 6.12
C VAL A 30 -0.79 -5.48 5.46
N ALA A 31 -0.83 -5.24 4.14
CA ALA A 31 0.24 -4.57 3.42
C ALA A 31 0.50 -3.16 3.98
N THR A 32 -0.56 -2.39 4.20
CA THR A 32 -0.45 -1.03 4.72
C THR A 32 -0.02 -1.03 6.19
N PHE A 33 -0.53 -1.96 6.98
CA PHE A 33 -0.09 -2.14 8.37
C PHE A 33 1.42 -2.41 8.44
N VAL A 34 1.91 -3.41 7.70
CA VAL A 34 3.33 -3.77 7.68
C VAL A 34 4.20 -2.63 7.19
N LEU A 35 3.79 -1.95 6.10
CA LEU A 35 4.53 -0.81 5.56
C LEU A 35 4.65 0.31 6.59
N LEU A 36 3.55 0.74 7.19
CA LEU A 36 3.55 1.86 8.13
C LEU A 36 4.26 1.49 9.44
N PHE A 37 4.06 0.27 9.93
CA PHE A 37 4.78 -0.24 11.10
C PHE A 37 6.30 -0.27 10.87
N THR A 38 6.74 -0.68 9.67
CA THR A 38 8.16 -0.65 9.27
C THR A 38 8.70 0.78 9.25
N ILE A 39 7.96 1.72 8.66
CA ILE A 39 8.36 3.14 8.62
C ILE A 39 8.52 3.68 10.05
N LEU A 40 7.48 3.52 10.88
CA LEU A 40 7.48 4.04 12.25
C LEU A 40 8.59 3.43 13.11
N GLY A 41 8.83 2.13 12.97
CA GLY A 41 9.91 1.43 13.67
C GLY A 41 11.29 1.88 13.21
N THR A 42 11.49 2.03 11.90
CA THR A 42 12.78 2.43 11.34
C THR A 42 13.13 3.88 11.71
N VAL A 43 12.17 4.80 11.56
CA VAL A 43 12.39 6.22 11.89
C VAL A 43 12.73 6.40 13.37
N ARG A 44 12.14 5.59 14.26
CA ARG A 44 12.45 5.65 15.69
C ARG A 44 13.84 5.13 16.05
N ARG A 45 14.34 4.14 15.32
CA ARG A 45 15.67 3.52 15.57
C ARG A 45 16.79 4.25 14.86
N ASN A 46 16.68 4.37 13.56
CA ASN A 46 17.62 5.09 12.70
C ASN A 46 16.97 5.40 11.35
N SER A 47 16.67 6.66 11.10
CA SER A 47 15.99 7.12 9.89
C SER A 47 16.80 6.89 8.60
N GLU A 48 18.11 6.72 8.68
CA GLU A 48 18.98 6.45 7.52
C GLU A 48 18.63 5.11 6.83
N PHE A 49 18.15 4.13 7.61
CA PHE A 49 17.74 2.85 7.05
C PHE A 49 16.37 2.85 6.34
N THR A 50 15.64 3.96 6.38
CA THR A 50 14.30 4.04 5.75
C THR A 50 14.37 3.76 4.25
N ALA A 51 15.42 4.22 3.57
CA ALA A 51 15.63 3.98 2.14
C ALA A 51 15.81 2.49 1.78
N LEU A 52 16.17 1.66 2.74
CA LEU A 52 16.32 0.20 2.56
C LEU A 52 15.07 -0.55 3.04
N THR A 53 14.56 -0.22 4.22
CA THR A 53 13.49 -0.98 4.88
C THR A 53 12.14 -0.78 4.22
N VAL A 54 11.84 0.43 3.72
CA VAL A 54 10.57 0.72 3.04
C VAL A 54 10.43 -0.04 1.72
N PRO A 55 11.40 0.00 0.78
CA PRO A 55 11.34 -0.83 -0.42
C PRO A 55 11.29 -2.32 -0.11
N ALA A 56 12.01 -2.79 0.91
CA ALA A 56 11.98 -4.18 1.32
C ALA A 56 10.59 -4.62 1.80
N ALA A 57 9.91 -3.80 2.60
CA ALA A 57 8.55 -4.06 3.06
C ALA A 57 7.54 -4.10 1.88
N ILE A 58 7.65 -3.16 0.93
CA ILE A 58 6.81 -3.13 -0.27
C ILE A 58 7.07 -4.38 -1.13
N THR A 59 8.33 -4.71 -1.37
CA THR A 59 8.72 -5.89 -2.17
C THR A 59 8.21 -7.17 -1.53
N ALA A 60 8.37 -7.33 -0.21
CA ALA A 60 7.83 -8.47 0.50
C ALA A 60 6.29 -8.55 0.37
N GLY A 61 5.60 -7.41 0.50
CA GLY A 61 4.15 -7.32 0.38
C GLY A 61 3.62 -7.84 -0.96
N TYR A 62 4.34 -7.66 -2.05
CA TYR A 62 3.98 -8.25 -3.36
C TYR A 62 3.90 -9.77 -3.34
N TRP A 63 4.67 -10.42 -2.49
CA TRP A 63 4.75 -11.87 -2.43
C TRP A 63 3.77 -12.50 -1.45
N PHE A 64 3.46 -11.84 -0.34
CA PHE A 64 2.62 -12.45 0.70
C PHE A 64 1.19 -11.90 0.76
N THR A 65 0.84 -10.85 0.00
CA THR A 65 -0.54 -10.34 -0.04
C THR A 65 -1.25 -10.70 -1.32
N SER A 66 -2.54 -11.01 -1.23
CA SER A 66 -3.40 -11.28 -2.39
C SER A 66 -3.73 -10.04 -3.20
N SER A 67 -3.53 -8.86 -2.64
CA SER A 67 -3.85 -7.57 -3.25
C SER A 67 -2.73 -7.00 -4.14
N THR A 68 -1.55 -7.62 -4.16
CA THR A 68 -0.31 -7.07 -4.74
C THR A 68 0.21 -5.80 -4.06
N SER A 69 -0.16 -5.58 -2.79
CA SER A 69 0.42 -4.57 -1.90
C SER A 69 0.46 -3.17 -2.50
N PHE A 70 -0.70 -2.58 -2.80
CA PHE A 70 -0.74 -1.18 -3.21
C PHE A 70 -0.34 -0.27 -2.05
N ALA A 71 -0.90 -0.54 -0.86
CA ALA A 71 -0.57 0.10 0.41
C ALA A 71 -0.50 1.64 0.33
N ASN A 72 -1.20 2.25 -0.64
CA ASN A 72 -1.16 3.68 -0.91
C ASN A 72 -2.40 4.13 -1.70
N PRO A 73 -3.24 5.03 -1.18
CA PRO A 73 -4.43 5.53 -1.86
C PRO A 73 -4.14 6.19 -3.21
N ALA A 74 -3.03 6.94 -3.32
CA ALA A 74 -2.66 7.60 -4.57
C ALA A 74 -2.29 6.58 -5.66
N ILE A 75 -1.58 5.52 -5.30
CA ILE A 75 -1.27 4.41 -6.22
C ILE A 75 -2.55 3.68 -6.60
N THR A 76 -3.47 3.46 -5.67
CA THR A 76 -4.77 2.83 -5.93
C THR A 76 -5.55 3.60 -7.00
N VAL A 77 -5.64 4.92 -6.86
CA VAL A 77 -6.30 5.77 -7.87
C VAL A 77 -5.52 5.75 -9.19
N ALA A 78 -4.20 5.89 -9.16
CA ALA A 78 -3.40 5.91 -10.39
C ALA A 78 -3.50 4.60 -11.19
N ARG A 79 -3.61 3.45 -10.52
CA ARG A 79 -3.72 2.14 -11.15
C ARG A 79 -5.09 1.87 -11.78
N SER A 80 -6.11 2.66 -11.49
CA SER A 80 -7.39 2.58 -12.21
C SER A 80 -7.29 3.10 -13.66
N LEU A 81 -6.23 3.81 -13.99
CA LEU A 81 -5.95 4.38 -15.30
C LEU A 81 -5.07 3.47 -16.19
N THR A 82 -4.92 2.21 -15.82
CA THR A 82 -4.20 1.20 -16.61
C THR A 82 -4.94 -0.14 -16.58
N ASP A 83 -5.28 -0.66 -17.74
CA ASP A 83 -5.87 -1.99 -17.88
C ASP A 83 -4.78 -3.03 -18.04
N SER A 84 -4.14 -3.38 -16.94
CA SER A 84 -3.01 -4.31 -16.87
C SER A 84 -3.12 -5.17 -15.61
N PHE A 85 -2.20 -6.13 -15.46
CA PHE A 85 -2.11 -6.97 -14.25
C PHE A 85 -2.12 -6.16 -12.96
N SER A 86 -1.49 -5.00 -12.95
CA SER A 86 -1.43 -4.11 -11.78
C SER A 86 -2.60 -3.12 -11.68
N GLY A 87 -3.58 -3.20 -12.59
CA GLY A 87 -4.76 -2.33 -12.60
C GLY A 87 -5.76 -2.66 -11.50
N ILE A 88 -6.68 -1.74 -11.28
CA ILE A 88 -7.82 -1.90 -10.38
C ILE A 88 -9.04 -1.23 -11.00
N ALA A 89 -10.16 -1.94 -11.07
CA ALA A 89 -11.42 -1.36 -11.54
C ALA A 89 -11.89 -0.23 -10.61
N PRO A 90 -12.43 0.87 -11.14
CA PRO A 90 -12.83 2.03 -10.35
C PRO A 90 -13.75 1.73 -9.16
N GLU A 91 -14.67 0.77 -9.31
CA GLU A 91 -15.56 0.32 -8.25
C GLU A 91 -14.86 -0.34 -7.06
N SER A 92 -13.66 -0.87 -7.25
CA SER A 92 -12.87 -1.52 -6.21
C SER A 92 -12.00 -0.54 -5.40
N ILE A 93 -11.84 0.70 -5.87
CA ILE A 93 -10.97 1.72 -5.23
C ILE A 93 -11.38 1.98 -3.79
N VAL A 94 -12.69 2.10 -3.52
CA VAL A 94 -13.20 2.47 -2.20
C VAL A 94 -12.84 1.40 -1.16
N LEU A 95 -12.99 0.11 -1.50
CA LEU A 95 -12.61 -1.00 -0.63
C LEU A 95 -11.12 -0.94 -0.28
N PHE A 96 -10.27 -0.73 -1.28
CA PHE A 96 -8.81 -0.67 -1.09
C PHE A 96 -8.41 0.50 -0.20
N ILE A 97 -8.93 1.70 -0.47
CA ILE A 97 -8.62 2.89 0.34
C ILE A 97 -9.11 2.72 1.79
N ALA A 98 -10.32 2.18 1.99
CA ALA A 98 -10.83 1.92 3.32
C ALA A 98 -9.96 0.91 4.10
N ALA A 99 -9.54 -0.19 3.45
CA ALA A 99 -8.64 -1.18 4.02
C ALA A 99 -7.26 -0.59 4.36
N GLN A 100 -6.71 0.24 3.48
CA GLN A 100 -5.43 0.95 3.68
C GLN A 100 -5.51 1.91 4.87
N CYS A 101 -6.58 2.71 4.97
CA CYS A 101 -6.78 3.60 6.11
C CYS A 101 -6.90 2.83 7.44
N ALA A 102 -7.63 1.73 7.44
CA ALA A 102 -7.77 0.86 8.62
C ALA A 102 -6.41 0.24 9.02
N GLY A 103 -5.64 -0.26 8.05
CA GLY A 103 -4.29 -0.80 8.28
C GLY A 103 -3.31 0.25 8.82
N ALA A 104 -3.37 1.46 8.28
CA ALA A 104 -2.55 2.58 8.73
C ALA A 104 -2.88 2.97 10.19
N LEU A 105 -4.17 3.08 10.52
CA LEU A 105 -4.63 3.37 11.87
C LEU A 105 -4.20 2.29 12.86
N ALA A 106 -4.37 1.01 12.49
CA ALA A 106 -3.94 -0.11 13.32
C ALA A 106 -2.42 -0.10 13.56
N ALA A 107 -1.61 0.17 12.55
CA ALA A 107 -0.16 0.28 12.67
C ALA A 107 0.25 1.44 13.60
N TRP A 108 -0.42 2.58 13.49
CA TRP A 108 -0.17 3.73 14.36
C TRP A 108 -0.49 3.43 15.81
N LEU A 109 -1.66 2.86 16.09
CA LEU A 109 -2.09 2.48 17.44
C LEU A 109 -1.15 1.43 18.06
N PHE A 110 -0.84 0.39 17.29
CA PHE A 110 0.05 -0.68 17.72
C PHE A 110 1.47 -0.18 17.99
N SER A 111 1.98 0.71 17.16
CA SER A 111 3.29 1.33 17.35
C SER A 111 3.34 2.21 18.60
N GLY A 112 2.25 2.92 18.91
CA GLY A 112 2.13 3.73 20.12
C GLY A 112 2.10 2.88 21.39
N TRP A 113 1.42 1.73 21.34
CA TRP A 113 1.40 0.76 22.42
C TRP A 113 2.76 0.07 22.64
N LEU A 114 3.41 -0.34 21.54
CA LEU A 114 4.67 -1.07 21.59
C LEU A 114 5.86 -0.17 21.99
N TRP A 115 5.83 1.08 21.55
CA TRP A 115 6.87 2.08 21.83
C TRP A 115 6.25 3.33 22.46
N PRO A 116 5.87 3.26 23.74
CA PRO A 116 5.36 4.45 24.44
C PRO A 116 6.40 5.58 24.37
N SER A 117 5.95 6.79 24.04
CA SER A 117 6.79 7.96 24.19
C SER A 117 7.04 8.15 25.69
N HIS A 118 8.27 7.93 26.14
CA HIS A 118 8.67 8.39 27.46
C HIS A 118 8.56 9.92 27.42
N SER A 119 7.60 10.48 28.14
CA SER A 119 7.63 11.89 28.50
C SER A 119 8.98 12.11 29.19
N LYS A 120 9.84 12.93 28.58
CA LYS A 120 10.98 13.47 29.31
C LYS A 120 10.38 14.53 30.22
N ASP A 121 10.16 14.16 31.48
CA ASP A 121 10.00 15.12 32.55
C ASP A 121 11.31 15.88 32.74
#